data_e2a383df4ab41a388a386358af9f9850
#
_entry.id   e2a383df4ab41a388a386358af9f9850
#
_cell.length_a   1.000
_cell.length_b   1.000
_cell.length_c   1.000
_cell.angle_alpha   90.00
_cell.angle_beta   90.00
_cell.angle_gamma   90.00
#
_symmetry.space_group_name_H-M   'P 1'
#
loop_
_entity.id
_entity.type
_entity.pdbx_description
1 polymer ?
#
loop_
_entity_poly.entity_id
_entity_poly.type
_entity_poly.pdbx_seq_one_letter_code
_entity_poly.pdbx_strand_id
1 'polypeptide(L)'
;MLNWIFKICFRLLGWKVLNTPYHLKKGLFVVAPHARTSDFLVGICTRPTNNLDIKYLGKAELFKPPFGWIFRGLGGTPVQRNKSTNFVQQVAETFNKHENLLVAIAPEGTRKNVSKLRTGFYYMAHQAKVPIIMSGFDYPRKSVIFAEPFIPTGDFEADMKKYFVPFFETISGVKKDWLKNYKVGKFDE
;
A
#
# COMPACT_ATOMS: atom_id res chain seq x y z
N MET A 1 0.85 -24.18 -0.62
CA MET A 1 1.42 -24.79 0.58
C MET A 1 1.83 -23.79 1.67
N LEU A 2 2.45 -22.65 1.38
CA LEU A 2 2.86 -21.68 2.42
C LEU A 2 1.73 -20.88 3.09
N ASN A 3 0.56 -20.78 2.48
CA ASN A 3 -0.52 -19.90 2.97
C ASN A 3 -1.00 -20.21 4.41
N TRP A 4 -1.00 -21.47 4.81
CA TRP A 4 -1.41 -21.86 6.17
C TRP A 4 -0.37 -21.44 7.22
N ILE A 5 0.93 -21.51 6.88
CA ILE A 5 2.03 -21.06 7.75
C ILE A 5 1.87 -19.56 8.03
N PHE A 6 1.64 -18.75 7.00
CA PHE A 6 1.42 -17.31 7.16
C PHE A 6 0.17 -16.99 8.00
N LYS A 7 -0.92 -17.76 7.85
CA LYS A 7 -2.12 -17.62 8.70
C LYS A 7 -1.81 -17.92 10.16
N ILE A 8 -1.07 -18.98 10.43
CA ILE A 8 -0.65 -19.34 11.80
C ILE A 8 0.28 -18.27 12.37
N CYS A 9 1.32 -17.87 11.64
CA CYS A 9 2.24 -16.81 12.08
C CYS A 9 1.50 -15.52 12.41
N PHE A 10 0.56 -15.09 11.57
CA PHE A 10 -0.23 -13.89 11.78
C PHE A 10 -1.03 -13.95 13.08
N ARG A 11 -1.68 -15.08 13.34
CA ARG A 11 -2.45 -15.33 14.58
C ARG A 11 -1.56 -15.39 15.81
N LEU A 12 -0.43 -16.11 15.75
CA LEU A 12 0.52 -16.24 16.87
C LEU A 12 1.14 -14.88 17.24
N LEU A 13 1.38 -14.02 16.26
CA LEU A 13 1.81 -12.63 16.49
C LEU A 13 0.72 -11.74 17.09
N GLY A 14 -0.51 -12.24 17.20
CA GLY A 14 -1.67 -11.55 17.74
C GLY A 14 -2.23 -10.46 16.81
N TRP A 15 -1.89 -10.50 15.52
CA TRP A 15 -2.42 -9.56 14.54
C TRP A 15 -3.81 -9.96 14.05
N LYS A 16 -4.62 -8.97 13.75
CA LYS A 16 -5.96 -9.11 13.15
C LYS A 16 -6.13 -8.16 11.97
N VAL A 17 -7.12 -8.44 11.13
CA VAL A 17 -7.46 -7.60 9.98
C VAL A 17 -8.87 -7.07 10.15
N LEU A 18 -9.07 -5.81 9.84
CA LEU A 18 -10.35 -5.12 9.94
C LEU A 18 -10.72 -4.53 8.58
N ASN A 19 -12.03 -4.59 8.26
CA ASN A 19 -12.63 -3.97 7.06
C ASN A 19 -12.02 -4.48 5.74
N THR A 20 -11.89 -5.79 5.58
CA THR A 20 -11.30 -6.39 4.38
C THR A 20 -12.19 -6.16 3.15
N PRO A 21 -11.66 -5.58 2.06
CA PRO A 21 -12.43 -5.30 0.83
C PRO A 21 -12.53 -6.54 -0.07
N TYR A 22 -13.27 -7.56 0.33
CA TYR A 22 -13.36 -8.86 -0.38
C TYR A 22 -13.98 -8.79 -1.78
N HIS A 23 -14.77 -7.75 -2.07
CA HIS A 23 -15.51 -7.60 -3.32
C HIS A 23 -14.69 -7.01 -4.47
N LEU A 24 -13.46 -6.56 -4.22
CA LEU A 24 -12.66 -5.87 -5.22
C LEU A 24 -11.90 -6.84 -6.13
N LYS A 25 -12.11 -6.68 -7.43
CA LYS A 25 -11.32 -7.33 -8.48
C LYS A 25 -10.05 -6.54 -8.82
N LYS A 26 -10.15 -5.21 -8.83
CA LYS A 26 -9.03 -4.28 -9.10
C LYS A 26 -8.94 -3.23 -8.01
N GLY A 27 -7.71 -2.82 -7.67
CA GLY A 27 -7.51 -1.75 -6.71
C GLY A 27 -6.06 -1.52 -6.33
N LEU A 28 -5.76 -0.29 -5.93
CA LEU A 28 -4.46 0.12 -5.46
C LEU A 28 -4.48 0.29 -3.94
N PHE A 29 -3.81 -0.61 -3.23
CA PHE A 29 -3.64 -0.54 -1.79
C PHE A 29 -2.51 0.42 -1.44
N VAL A 30 -2.82 1.47 -0.72
CA VAL A 30 -1.86 2.48 -0.26
C VAL A 30 -1.51 2.21 1.19
N VAL A 31 -0.32 1.66 1.41
CA VAL A 31 0.15 1.24 2.73
C VAL A 31 0.95 2.36 3.37
N ALA A 32 0.44 2.95 4.43
CA ALA A 32 1.11 3.98 5.22
C ALA A 32 0.63 3.93 6.70
N PRO A 33 1.46 4.36 7.64
CA PRO A 33 2.88 4.58 7.53
C PRO A 33 3.64 3.26 7.35
N HIS A 34 4.71 3.28 6.53
CA HIS A 34 5.61 2.13 6.36
C HIS A 34 6.96 2.43 7.01
N ALA A 35 7.08 2.10 8.29
CA ALA A 35 8.21 2.54 9.10
C ALA A 35 9.07 1.41 9.66
N ARG A 36 8.54 0.18 9.76
CA ARG A 36 9.24 -0.95 10.38
C ARG A 36 9.57 -2.04 9.36
N THR A 37 10.65 -2.77 9.59
CA THR A 37 11.00 -3.94 8.76
C THR A 37 9.92 -5.03 8.85
N SER A 38 9.28 -5.16 10.01
CA SER A 38 8.18 -6.08 10.25
C SER A 38 6.91 -5.78 9.44
N ASP A 39 6.74 -4.57 8.89
CA ASP A 39 5.60 -4.20 8.05
C ASP A 39 5.49 -5.12 6.83
N PHE A 40 6.63 -5.47 6.27
CA PHE A 40 6.67 -6.40 5.15
C PHE A 40 6.13 -7.79 5.53
N LEU A 41 6.55 -8.31 6.66
CA LEU A 41 6.08 -9.61 7.15
C LEU A 41 4.58 -9.57 7.46
N VAL A 42 4.13 -8.55 8.17
CA VAL A 42 2.71 -8.35 8.49
C VAL A 42 1.88 -8.26 7.21
N GLY A 43 2.32 -7.47 6.22
CA GLY A 43 1.65 -7.34 4.92
C GLY A 43 1.58 -8.66 4.14
N ILE A 44 2.68 -9.42 4.11
CA ILE A 44 2.71 -10.75 3.45
C ILE A 44 1.77 -11.73 4.14
N CYS A 45 1.72 -11.74 5.47
CA CYS A 45 0.82 -12.61 6.23
C CYS A 45 -0.66 -12.21 6.12
N THR A 46 -0.95 -10.91 5.94
CA THR A 46 -2.32 -10.40 5.76
C THR A 46 -2.99 -10.97 4.51
N ARG A 47 -2.26 -11.10 3.42
CA ARG A 47 -2.77 -11.56 2.12
C ARG A 47 -3.47 -12.93 2.19
N PRO A 48 -2.80 -14.02 2.57
CA PRO A 48 -3.43 -15.33 2.63
C PRO A 48 -4.45 -15.43 3.76
N THR A 49 -4.30 -14.66 4.84
CA THR A 49 -5.26 -14.65 5.95
C THR A 49 -6.64 -14.19 5.47
N ASN A 50 -6.68 -13.30 4.49
CA ASN A 50 -7.92 -12.71 3.95
C ASN A 50 -8.22 -13.13 2.50
N ASN A 51 -7.52 -14.12 1.96
CA ASN A 51 -7.67 -14.59 0.58
C ASN A 51 -7.52 -13.46 -0.47
N LEU A 52 -6.64 -12.49 -0.18
CA LEU A 52 -6.36 -11.37 -1.08
C LEU A 52 -5.07 -11.65 -1.86
N ASP A 53 -5.14 -11.75 -3.18
CA ASP A 53 -3.96 -11.86 -4.05
C ASP A 53 -3.40 -10.46 -4.38
N ILE A 54 -2.90 -9.78 -3.36
CA ILE A 54 -2.30 -8.45 -3.52
C ILE A 54 -0.85 -8.62 -3.96
N LYS A 55 -0.49 -8.09 -5.12
CA LYS A 55 0.90 -7.91 -5.56
C LYS A 55 1.48 -6.67 -4.90
N TYR A 56 2.81 -6.57 -4.77
CA TYR A 56 3.44 -5.35 -4.25
C TYR A 56 4.54 -4.84 -5.17
N LEU A 57 4.70 -3.53 -5.21
CA LEU A 57 5.75 -2.87 -5.97
C LEU A 57 6.97 -2.67 -5.06
N GLY A 58 8.06 -3.34 -5.40
CA GLY A 58 9.29 -3.30 -4.63
C GLY A 58 10.45 -2.68 -5.41
N LYS A 59 11.45 -2.18 -4.70
CA LYS A 59 12.68 -1.63 -5.26
C LYS A 59 13.37 -2.70 -6.11
N ALA A 60 13.80 -2.38 -7.35
CA ALA A 60 14.37 -3.33 -8.29
C ALA A 60 15.56 -4.13 -7.72
N GLU A 61 16.34 -3.52 -6.83
CA GLU A 61 17.49 -4.16 -6.18
C GLU A 61 17.11 -5.37 -5.30
N LEU A 62 15.89 -5.41 -4.74
CA LEU A 62 15.40 -6.55 -3.96
C LEU A 62 15.21 -7.81 -4.82
N PHE A 63 15.07 -7.63 -6.13
CA PHE A 63 14.81 -8.72 -7.07
C PHE A 63 16.05 -9.24 -7.79
N LYS A 64 17.24 -8.77 -7.39
CA LYS A 64 18.52 -9.28 -7.89
C LYS A 64 18.90 -10.60 -7.20
N PRO A 65 19.73 -11.45 -7.83
CA PRO A 65 20.30 -12.62 -7.18
C PRO A 65 21.07 -12.23 -5.88
N PRO A 66 21.13 -13.12 -4.88
CA PRO A 66 20.60 -14.49 -4.87
C PRO A 66 19.14 -14.59 -4.43
N PHE A 67 18.55 -13.56 -3.81
CA PHE A 67 17.24 -13.65 -3.13
C PHE A 67 16.05 -13.16 -3.97
N GLY A 68 16.28 -12.66 -5.19
CA GLY A 68 15.23 -12.04 -6.00
C GLY A 68 14.04 -12.97 -6.34
N TRP A 69 14.27 -14.26 -6.43
CA TRP A 69 13.22 -15.25 -6.68
C TRP A 69 12.23 -15.37 -5.50
N ILE A 70 12.71 -15.20 -4.26
CA ILE A 70 11.85 -15.21 -3.06
C ILE A 70 10.86 -14.04 -3.13
N PHE A 71 11.35 -12.82 -3.42
CA PHE A 71 10.50 -11.64 -3.50
C PHE A 71 9.47 -11.74 -4.64
N ARG A 72 9.85 -12.33 -5.78
CA ARG A 72 8.90 -12.63 -6.87
C ARG A 72 7.86 -13.67 -6.45
N GLY A 73 8.28 -14.76 -5.82
CA GLY A 73 7.38 -15.80 -5.30
C GLY A 73 6.40 -15.26 -4.25
N LEU A 74 6.81 -14.24 -3.49
CA LEU A 74 5.94 -13.51 -2.57
C LEU A 74 5.05 -12.45 -3.27
N GLY A 75 4.95 -12.45 -4.59
CA GLY A 75 4.08 -11.55 -5.36
C GLY A 75 4.66 -10.15 -5.59
N GLY A 76 5.97 -9.99 -5.43
CA GLY A 76 6.65 -8.73 -5.70
C GLY A 76 6.91 -8.49 -7.18
N THR A 77 6.78 -7.24 -7.60
CA THR A 77 7.14 -6.75 -8.93
C THR A 77 8.21 -5.68 -8.80
N PRO A 78 9.36 -5.84 -9.49
CA PRO A 78 10.43 -4.85 -9.43
C PRO A 78 10.04 -3.55 -10.12
N VAL A 79 10.33 -2.41 -9.50
CA VAL A 79 10.12 -1.09 -10.09
C VAL A 79 11.40 -0.26 -10.10
N GLN A 80 11.68 0.36 -11.23
CA GLN A 80 12.75 1.33 -11.37
C GLN A 80 12.19 2.73 -11.09
N ARG A 81 12.54 3.29 -9.94
CA ARG A 81 12.00 4.58 -9.46
C ARG A 81 12.57 5.80 -10.19
N ASN A 82 13.59 5.63 -11.03
CA ASN A 82 14.32 6.73 -11.67
C ASN A 82 13.69 7.24 -12.99
N LYS A 83 12.57 6.63 -13.44
CA LYS A 83 11.84 7.04 -14.65
C LYS A 83 10.37 7.27 -14.33
N SER A 84 10.07 8.36 -13.62
CA SER A 84 8.78 8.60 -12.99
C SER A 84 7.59 8.74 -13.95
N THR A 85 7.75 9.42 -15.08
CA THR A 85 6.65 9.71 -16.00
C THR A 85 6.11 8.44 -16.72
N ASN A 86 7.00 7.57 -17.16
CA ASN A 86 6.58 6.31 -17.82
C ASN A 86 6.04 5.27 -16.83
N PHE A 87 6.39 5.38 -15.53
CA PHE A 87 6.00 4.38 -14.54
C PHE A 87 4.51 4.47 -14.17
N VAL A 88 3.98 5.67 -14.00
CA VAL A 88 2.54 5.88 -13.74
C VAL A 88 1.71 5.27 -14.86
N GLN A 89 2.06 5.57 -16.10
CA GLN A 89 1.38 5.04 -17.28
C GLN A 89 1.50 3.51 -17.39
N GLN A 90 2.68 2.95 -17.18
CA GLN A 90 2.89 1.49 -17.22
C GLN A 90 2.02 0.74 -16.18
N VAL A 91 1.90 1.28 -14.96
CA VAL A 91 1.03 0.67 -13.93
C VAL A 91 -0.43 0.79 -14.34
N ALA A 92 -0.88 1.93 -14.86
CA ALA A 92 -2.24 2.12 -15.34
C ALA A 92 -2.57 1.16 -16.50
N GLU A 93 -1.67 1.00 -17.47
CA GLU A 93 -1.81 0.03 -18.57
C GLU A 93 -1.86 -1.41 -18.05
N THR A 94 -1.09 -1.74 -17.00
CA THR A 94 -1.11 -3.06 -16.40
C THR A 94 -2.48 -3.34 -15.78
N PHE A 95 -3.08 -2.38 -15.09
CA PHE A 95 -4.46 -2.51 -14.59
C PHE A 95 -5.46 -2.74 -15.73
N ASN A 96 -5.29 -2.08 -16.86
CA ASN A 96 -6.19 -2.22 -18.02
C ASN A 96 -6.10 -3.62 -18.66
N LYS A 97 -4.91 -4.24 -18.66
CA LYS A 97 -4.67 -5.56 -19.26
C LYS A 97 -5.18 -6.74 -18.43
N HIS A 98 -5.47 -6.55 -17.14
CA HIS A 98 -5.86 -7.62 -16.23
C HIS A 98 -7.30 -7.38 -15.73
N GLU A 99 -8.11 -8.41 -15.70
CA GLU A 99 -9.47 -8.34 -15.11
C GLU A 99 -9.41 -8.29 -13.57
N ASN A 100 -8.47 -9.01 -12.99
CA ASN A 100 -8.26 -9.07 -11.55
C ASN A 100 -6.82 -8.65 -11.24
N LEU A 101 -6.65 -7.54 -10.55
CA LEU A 101 -5.32 -7.05 -10.14
C LEU A 101 -5.44 -6.18 -8.90
N LEU A 102 -4.88 -6.65 -7.80
CA LEU A 102 -4.72 -5.88 -6.57
C LEU A 102 -3.23 -5.59 -6.38
N VAL A 103 -2.86 -4.32 -6.24
CA VAL A 103 -1.46 -3.88 -6.12
C VAL A 103 -1.28 -3.05 -4.86
N ALA A 104 -0.25 -3.33 -4.07
CA ALA A 104 0.12 -2.54 -2.91
C ALA A 104 1.35 -1.67 -3.18
N ILE A 105 1.32 -0.44 -2.70
CA ILE A 105 2.42 0.51 -2.76
C ILE A 105 2.55 1.28 -1.44
N ALA A 106 3.80 1.54 -1.03
CA ALA A 106 4.09 2.45 0.08
C ALA A 106 4.49 3.83 -0.49
N PRO A 107 3.63 4.85 -0.38
CA PRO A 107 3.85 6.15 -1.04
C PRO A 107 4.98 6.96 -0.41
N GLU A 108 5.38 6.63 0.80
CA GLU A 108 6.55 7.23 1.47
C GLU A 108 7.85 6.91 0.73
N GLY A 109 7.91 5.77 0.06
CA GLY A 109 9.08 5.31 -0.71
C GLY A 109 10.31 5.00 0.14
N THR A 110 10.21 5.11 1.45
CA THR A 110 11.26 4.85 2.47
C THR A 110 10.58 4.42 3.76
N ARG A 111 11.39 3.89 4.71
CA ARG A 111 10.93 3.64 6.10
C ARG A 111 11.21 4.80 7.04
N LYS A 112 11.87 5.86 6.56
CA LYS A 112 12.08 7.07 7.33
C LYS A 112 10.80 7.90 7.34
N ASN A 113 10.60 8.66 8.42
CA ASN A 113 9.53 9.65 8.46
C ASN A 113 9.77 10.72 7.38
N VAL A 114 8.75 11.05 6.63
CA VAL A 114 8.79 11.98 5.50
C VAL A 114 7.80 13.11 5.70
N SER A 115 8.11 14.28 5.14
CA SER A 115 7.24 15.46 5.21
C SER A 115 6.07 15.39 4.23
N LYS A 116 6.21 14.63 3.13
CA LYS A 116 5.17 14.44 2.11
C LYS A 116 5.21 13.04 1.50
N LEU A 117 4.09 12.61 0.95
CA LEU A 117 3.98 11.37 0.18
C LEU A 117 4.34 11.61 -1.29
N ARG A 118 4.85 10.59 -1.95
CA ARG A 118 5.01 10.60 -3.41
C ARG A 118 3.63 10.48 -4.07
N THR A 119 3.26 11.42 -4.90
CA THR A 119 1.90 11.51 -5.50
C THR A 119 1.63 10.48 -6.60
N GLY A 120 2.66 9.82 -7.10
CA GLY A 120 2.54 8.87 -8.23
C GLY A 120 1.47 7.80 -8.04
N PHE A 121 1.26 7.28 -6.82
CA PHE A 121 0.22 6.28 -6.55
C PHE A 121 -1.18 6.80 -6.90
N TYR A 122 -1.44 8.07 -6.62
CA TYR A 122 -2.73 8.70 -6.87
C TYR A 122 -3.04 8.76 -8.36
N TYR A 123 -2.07 9.23 -9.14
CA TYR A 123 -2.23 9.33 -10.59
C TYR A 123 -2.27 7.95 -11.29
N MET A 124 -1.58 6.94 -10.75
CA MET A 124 -1.71 5.55 -11.22
C MET A 124 -3.16 5.06 -11.10
N ALA A 125 -3.77 5.23 -9.93
CA ALA A 125 -5.15 4.81 -9.69
C ALA A 125 -6.15 5.65 -10.50
N HIS A 126 -5.94 6.97 -10.58
CA HIS A 126 -6.78 7.86 -11.36
C HIS A 126 -6.78 7.52 -12.85
N GLN A 127 -5.62 7.34 -13.48
CA GLN A 127 -5.50 6.97 -14.88
C GLN A 127 -6.05 5.58 -15.19
N ALA A 128 -5.86 4.63 -14.26
CA ALA A 128 -6.39 3.27 -14.39
C ALA A 128 -7.88 3.18 -14.07
N LYS A 129 -8.50 4.23 -13.53
CA LYS A 129 -9.89 4.27 -13.04
C LYS A 129 -10.18 3.16 -12.03
N VAL A 130 -9.20 2.86 -11.16
CA VAL A 130 -9.32 1.85 -10.10
C VAL A 130 -9.41 2.51 -8.73
N PRO A 131 -10.11 1.87 -7.76
CA PRO A 131 -10.19 2.41 -6.42
C PRO A 131 -8.85 2.39 -5.70
N ILE A 132 -8.66 3.38 -4.83
CA ILE A 132 -7.62 3.41 -3.80
C ILE A 132 -8.19 2.83 -2.52
N ILE A 133 -7.44 1.94 -1.88
CA ILE A 133 -7.73 1.36 -0.57
C ILE A 133 -6.59 1.75 0.37
N MET A 134 -6.86 2.65 1.29
CA MET A 134 -5.86 3.00 2.31
C MET A 134 -5.72 1.84 3.29
N SER A 135 -4.49 1.54 3.67
CA SER A 135 -4.14 0.40 4.51
C SER A 135 -3.18 0.85 5.60
N GLY A 136 -3.57 0.71 6.84
CA GLY A 136 -2.78 1.12 8.01
C GLY A 136 -2.35 -0.05 8.88
N PHE A 137 -1.10 -0.02 9.37
CA PHE A 137 -0.62 -0.92 10.41
C PHE A 137 -0.71 -0.24 11.78
N ASP A 138 -1.74 -0.56 12.54
CA ASP A 138 -1.92 -0.07 13.91
C ASP A 138 -1.19 -0.99 14.88
N TYR A 139 0.00 -0.59 15.28
CA TYR A 139 0.87 -1.41 16.13
C TYR A 139 0.35 -1.59 17.57
N PRO A 140 -0.16 -0.56 18.25
CA PRO A 140 -0.75 -0.72 19.58
C PRO A 140 -1.89 -1.73 19.60
N ARG A 141 -2.74 -1.71 18.55
CA ARG A 141 -3.89 -2.62 18.43
C ARG A 141 -3.55 -3.93 17.74
N LYS A 142 -2.31 -4.10 17.23
CA LYS A 142 -1.89 -5.22 16.37
C LYS A 142 -2.89 -5.48 15.24
N SER A 143 -3.28 -4.44 14.52
CA SER A 143 -4.33 -4.53 13.51
C SER A 143 -3.87 -3.98 12.18
N VAL A 144 -4.18 -4.71 11.10
CA VAL A 144 -4.16 -4.17 9.74
C VAL A 144 -5.57 -3.67 9.45
N ILE A 145 -5.69 -2.39 9.18
CA ILE A 145 -6.99 -1.73 8.98
C ILE A 145 -7.05 -1.25 7.54
N PHE A 146 -8.11 -1.62 6.84
CA PHE A 146 -8.42 -1.10 5.50
C PHE A 146 -9.52 -0.05 5.58
N ALA A 147 -9.37 1.01 4.79
CA ALA A 147 -10.44 1.98 4.59
C ALA A 147 -11.43 1.50 3.52
N GLU A 148 -12.60 2.11 3.48
CA GLU A 148 -13.51 1.95 2.35
C GLU A 148 -12.83 2.42 1.05
N PRO A 149 -12.96 1.66 -0.04
CA PRO A 149 -12.39 2.02 -1.33
C PRO A 149 -13.01 3.31 -1.89
N PHE A 150 -12.19 4.18 -2.49
CA PHE A 150 -12.69 5.34 -3.20
C PHE A 150 -12.02 5.50 -4.56
N ILE A 151 -12.72 6.06 -5.54
CA ILE A 151 -12.17 6.40 -6.86
C ILE A 151 -11.58 7.81 -6.79
N PRO A 152 -10.29 7.99 -7.16
CA PRO A 152 -9.67 9.31 -7.20
C PRO A 152 -10.40 10.27 -8.15
N THR A 153 -10.69 11.48 -7.68
CA THR A 153 -11.43 12.49 -8.47
C THR A 153 -10.55 13.20 -9.50
N GLY A 154 -9.24 13.21 -9.30
CA GLY A 154 -8.26 14.01 -10.03
C GLY A 154 -7.77 15.22 -9.23
N ASP A 155 -8.51 15.64 -8.22
CA ASP A 155 -8.09 16.67 -7.26
C ASP A 155 -7.38 15.98 -6.06
N PHE A 156 -6.05 15.95 -6.13
CA PHE A 156 -5.21 15.29 -5.12
C PHE A 156 -5.44 15.86 -3.73
N GLU A 157 -5.47 17.20 -3.61
CA GLU A 157 -5.58 17.84 -2.29
C GLU A 157 -6.94 17.63 -1.65
N ALA A 158 -8.02 17.76 -2.45
CA ALA A 158 -9.36 17.51 -1.95
C ALA A 158 -9.52 16.07 -1.48
N ASP A 159 -9.03 15.11 -2.27
CA ASP A 159 -9.10 13.69 -1.91
C ASP A 159 -8.23 13.36 -0.69
N MET A 160 -7.04 13.97 -0.56
CA MET A 160 -6.21 13.80 0.64
C MET A 160 -6.92 14.31 1.89
N LYS A 161 -7.52 15.50 1.85
CA LYS A 161 -8.27 16.07 2.97
C LYS A 161 -9.49 15.23 3.33
N LYS A 162 -10.22 14.75 2.32
CA LYS A 162 -11.49 14.04 2.50
C LYS A 162 -11.30 12.59 3.00
N TYR A 163 -10.33 11.88 2.45
CA TYR A 163 -10.19 10.44 2.67
C TYR A 163 -8.94 10.08 3.47
N PHE A 164 -7.75 10.59 3.08
CA PHE A 164 -6.48 10.17 3.67
C PHE A 164 -6.28 10.68 5.09
N VAL A 165 -6.48 11.99 5.29
CA VAL A 165 -6.27 12.60 6.60
C VAL A 165 -7.13 11.93 7.67
N PRO A 166 -8.46 11.82 7.52
CA PRO A 166 -9.31 11.21 8.55
C PRO A 166 -8.93 9.75 8.83
N PHE A 167 -8.65 8.97 7.79
CA PHE A 167 -8.29 7.57 7.97
C PHE A 167 -6.97 7.40 8.73
N PHE A 168 -5.89 8.06 8.26
CA PHE A 168 -4.58 7.88 8.84
C PHE A 168 -4.41 8.54 10.22
N GLU A 169 -5.31 9.42 10.63
CA GLU A 169 -5.40 9.89 12.02
C GLU A 169 -5.78 8.77 12.97
N THR A 170 -6.58 7.83 12.54
CA THR A 170 -7.00 6.68 13.37
C THR A 170 -5.89 5.64 13.57
N ILE A 171 -4.85 5.64 12.72
CA ILE A 171 -3.75 4.68 12.76
C ILE A 171 -2.67 5.17 13.73
N SER A 172 -2.33 4.36 14.72
CA SER A 172 -1.42 4.72 15.81
C SER A 172 -0.07 4.00 15.76
N GLY A 173 0.90 4.46 16.57
CA GLY A 173 2.16 3.77 16.81
C GLY A 173 3.34 4.17 15.92
N VAL A 174 3.15 5.06 14.95
CA VAL A 174 4.22 5.56 14.06
C VAL A 174 4.07 7.06 13.79
N LYS A 175 5.20 7.78 13.72
CA LYS A 175 5.21 9.20 13.33
C LYS A 175 4.87 9.35 11.85
N LYS A 176 4.05 10.36 11.55
CA LYS A 176 3.55 10.69 10.20
C LYS A 176 3.61 12.21 10.03
N ASP A 177 4.81 12.76 9.74
CA ASP A 177 4.92 14.22 9.59
C ASP A 177 4.20 14.70 8.33
N TRP A 178 4.14 13.88 7.27
CA TRP A 178 3.30 14.16 6.10
C TRP A 178 1.82 14.33 6.47
N LEU A 179 1.32 13.57 7.45
CA LEU A 179 -0.07 13.70 7.89
C LEU A 179 -0.32 15.04 8.60
N LYS A 180 0.64 15.49 9.43
CA LYS A 180 0.56 16.81 10.08
C LYS A 180 0.54 17.93 9.05
N ASN A 181 1.41 17.83 8.02
CA ASN A 181 1.48 18.81 6.95
C ASN A 181 0.17 18.84 6.14
N TYR A 182 -0.38 17.69 5.78
CA TYR A 182 -1.63 17.61 5.02
C TYR A 182 -2.84 18.13 5.79
N LYS A 183 -2.88 17.97 7.12
CA LYS A 183 -3.92 18.56 7.99
C LYS A 183 -3.96 20.07 7.89
N VAL A 184 -2.81 20.73 7.77
CA VAL A 184 -2.71 22.20 7.66
C VAL A 184 -2.65 22.68 6.21
N GLY A 185 -2.90 21.80 5.24
CA GLY A 185 -2.97 22.16 3.82
C GLY A 185 -1.62 22.30 3.13
N LYS A 186 -0.53 21.78 3.71
CA LYS A 186 0.81 21.79 3.12
C LYS A 186 1.05 20.49 2.35
N PHE A 187 0.81 20.52 1.03
CA PHE A 187 0.96 19.33 0.18
C PHE A 187 2.27 19.34 -0.62
N ASP A 188 2.88 20.49 -0.86
CA ASP A 188 4.01 20.69 -1.78
C ASP A 188 5.36 20.97 -1.09
N GLU A 189 5.41 21.11 0.23
CA GLU A 189 6.63 21.41 0.99
C GLU A 189 7.40 20.16 1.44
#